data_ba07686f97497b5f9427241a22e1cd59
#
_entry.id   ba07686f97497b5f9427241a22e1cd59
#
_cell.length_a   1.000
_cell.length_b   1.000
_cell.length_c   1.000
_cell.angle_alpha   90.00
_cell.angle_beta   90.00
_cell.angle_gamma   90.00
#
_symmetry.space_group_name_H-M   'P 1'
#
loop_
_entity.id
_entity.type
_entity.pdbx_description
1 polymer ?
#
loop_
_entity_poly.entity_id
_entity_poly.type
_entity_poly.pdbx_seq_one_letter_code
_entity_poly.pdbx_strand_id
1 'polypeptide(L)'
;MMRKFFLGILLVASMGILSGCLVTDNHDEYERQQFRSTEEISEISVTDSSTNYTLQVSDTEELLVEYSDSPTQSWYNIDVADGTLKIEKTQGTVGVEENSVIITLPEKEYQSIAIETSNGDITFENVFSDKYKCSVENGDITGTLNGSEADYLIVVKTENGDSNLKDNVIESSKRIEFNVENGDIDISFTK
;
A
#
# COMPACT_ATOMS: atom_id res chain seq x y z
N MET A 1 35.17 31.94 0.17
CA MET A 1 34.63 31.54 -1.13
C MET A 1 34.50 30.00 -1.13
N MET A 2 33.42 29.50 -0.59
CA MET A 2 33.18 28.03 -0.42
C MET A 2 32.34 27.51 -1.58
N ARG A 3 32.95 26.64 -2.39
CA ARG A 3 32.26 25.91 -3.47
C ARG A 3 31.43 24.77 -2.89
N LYS A 4 30.12 24.90 -2.99
CA LYS A 4 29.19 23.81 -2.70
C LYS A 4 29.26 22.77 -3.86
N PHE A 5 29.73 21.58 -3.54
CA PHE A 5 29.60 20.42 -4.41
C PHE A 5 28.18 19.89 -4.31
N PHE A 6 27.39 20.01 -5.37
CA PHE A 6 26.18 19.25 -5.56
C PHE A 6 26.59 17.83 -5.99
N LEU A 7 26.37 16.87 -5.13
CA LEU A 7 26.50 15.45 -5.46
C LEU A 7 25.16 15.04 -6.09
N GLY A 8 25.14 14.94 -7.42
CA GLY A 8 23.99 14.39 -8.13
C GLY A 8 23.92 12.88 -7.89
N ILE A 9 22.86 12.43 -7.25
CA ILE A 9 22.56 11.00 -7.09
C ILE A 9 22.03 10.50 -8.42
N LEU A 10 22.76 9.58 -9.02
CA LEU A 10 22.39 8.89 -10.26
C LEU A 10 21.37 7.80 -9.91
N LEU A 11 20.11 8.02 -10.27
CA LEU A 11 19.04 7.03 -10.15
C LEU A 11 19.34 5.87 -11.12
N VAL A 12 19.80 4.74 -10.62
CA VAL A 12 19.97 3.52 -11.42
C VAL A 12 18.68 2.70 -11.29
N ALA A 13 17.74 2.94 -12.20
CA ALA A 13 16.64 2.01 -12.43
C ALA A 13 17.19 0.76 -13.10
N SER A 14 17.44 -0.32 -12.36
CA SER A 14 17.79 -1.62 -12.92
C SER A 14 16.54 -2.34 -13.40
N MET A 15 16.20 -2.23 -14.69
CA MET A 15 15.23 -3.09 -15.34
C MET A 15 15.82 -4.50 -15.48
N GLY A 16 15.40 -5.43 -14.65
CA GLY A 16 15.66 -6.85 -14.81
C GLY A 16 14.62 -7.47 -15.73
N ILE A 17 14.95 -7.69 -16.99
CA ILE A 17 14.08 -8.41 -17.93
C ILE A 17 14.27 -9.92 -17.68
N LEU A 18 13.28 -10.57 -17.11
CA LEU A 18 13.16 -12.03 -17.09
C LEU A 18 12.27 -12.47 -18.25
N SER A 19 12.88 -12.97 -19.31
CA SER A 19 12.20 -13.56 -20.46
C SER A 19 11.60 -14.91 -20.06
N GLY A 20 10.29 -14.97 -19.91
CA GLY A 20 9.50 -16.20 -19.72
C GLY A 20 8.56 -16.43 -20.91
N CYS A 21 8.48 -17.66 -21.36
CA CYS A 21 7.89 -18.18 -22.60
C CYS A 21 6.48 -17.71 -22.96
N LEU A 22 6.31 -17.45 -24.26
CA LEU A 22 5.06 -17.20 -24.98
C LEU A 22 4.03 -18.32 -24.81
N VAL A 23 2.86 -17.95 -24.32
CA VAL A 23 1.59 -18.63 -24.60
C VAL A 23 0.67 -17.54 -25.15
N THR A 24 0.32 -17.63 -26.42
CA THR A 24 -0.60 -16.70 -27.09
C THR A 24 -2.03 -17.04 -26.77
N ASP A 25 -2.61 -16.37 -25.78
CA ASP A 25 -4.03 -16.13 -25.69
C ASP A 25 -4.26 -14.61 -25.66
N ASN A 26 -5.25 -14.13 -26.42
CA ASN A 26 -5.58 -12.71 -26.56
C ASN A 26 -6.21 -12.15 -25.28
N HIS A 27 -5.44 -12.12 -24.21
CA HIS A 27 -5.67 -11.26 -23.04
C HIS A 27 -4.57 -10.21 -23.03
N ASP A 28 -4.92 -9.00 -22.64
CA ASP A 28 -3.96 -7.92 -22.45
C ASP A 28 -2.80 -8.47 -21.60
N GLU A 29 -1.62 -8.56 -22.19
CA GLU A 29 -0.42 -9.08 -21.51
C GLU A 29 -0.04 -8.08 -20.41
N TYR A 30 -0.08 -8.54 -19.16
CA TYR A 30 0.44 -7.80 -18.02
C TYR A 30 1.81 -8.31 -17.67
N GLU A 31 2.69 -7.40 -17.31
CA GLU A 31 4.03 -7.73 -16.83
C GLU A 31 4.15 -7.37 -15.35
N ARG A 32 4.74 -8.29 -14.57
CA ARG A 32 5.14 -8.01 -13.20
C ARG A 32 6.26 -6.97 -13.22
N GLN A 33 6.02 -5.87 -12.53
CA GLN A 33 6.95 -4.76 -12.34
C GLN A 33 7.36 -4.64 -10.89
N GLN A 34 8.50 -3.99 -10.65
CA GLN A 34 9.00 -3.69 -9.31
C GLN A 34 9.50 -2.25 -9.26
N PHE A 35 9.03 -1.52 -8.25
CA PHE A 35 9.63 -0.26 -7.84
C PHE A 35 10.42 -0.50 -6.56
N ARG A 36 11.65 0.01 -6.49
CA ARG A 36 12.54 -0.12 -5.33
C ARG A 36 13.09 1.23 -4.93
N SER A 37 13.19 1.47 -3.63
CA SER A 37 13.79 2.68 -3.08
C SER A 37 14.51 2.39 -1.77
N THR A 38 15.63 3.03 -1.56
CA THR A 38 16.35 3.10 -0.28
C THR A 38 16.17 4.45 0.40
N GLU A 39 15.30 5.31 -0.15
CA GLU A 39 14.95 6.57 0.48
C GLU A 39 14.15 6.31 1.75
N GLU A 40 14.41 7.10 2.78
CA GLU A 40 13.66 7.01 4.02
C GLU A 40 12.23 7.52 3.80
N ILE A 41 11.24 6.66 4.08
CA ILE A 41 9.83 7.02 4.02
C ILE A 41 9.22 6.95 5.42
N SER A 42 8.34 7.87 5.74
CA SER A 42 7.56 7.89 6.98
C SER A 42 6.06 7.82 6.73
N GLU A 43 5.65 8.05 5.50
CA GLU A 43 4.23 8.06 5.11
C GLU A 43 4.01 7.22 3.84
N ILE A 44 2.83 6.61 3.75
CA ILE A 44 2.36 5.89 2.57
C ILE A 44 1.01 6.48 2.17
N SER A 45 0.86 6.82 0.89
CA SER A 45 -0.38 7.35 0.30
C SER A 45 -0.71 6.59 -0.99
N VAL A 46 -1.85 5.91 -0.99
CA VAL A 46 -2.34 5.15 -2.14
C VAL A 46 -3.69 5.68 -2.56
N THR A 47 -3.86 5.92 -3.86
CA THR A 47 -5.15 6.24 -4.47
C THR A 47 -5.35 5.39 -5.71
N ASP A 48 -6.37 4.56 -5.68
CA ASP A 48 -6.66 3.59 -6.75
C ASP A 48 -8.17 3.40 -6.90
N SER A 49 -8.60 2.80 -7.98
CA SER A 49 -10.00 2.48 -8.24
C SER A 49 -10.31 0.98 -8.25
N SER A 50 -9.29 0.10 -8.36
CA SER A 50 -9.57 -1.33 -8.58
C SER A 50 -8.36 -2.24 -8.36
N THR A 51 -7.79 -2.30 -7.16
CA THR A 51 -6.60 -3.13 -6.89
C THR A 51 -6.61 -3.63 -5.45
N ASN A 52 -6.22 -4.88 -5.25
CA ASN A 52 -5.93 -5.42 -3.93
C ASN A 52 -4.56 -4.97 -3.46
N TYR A 53 -4.47 -4.48 -2.24
CA TYR A 53 -3.23 -4.02 -1.62
C TYR A 53 -2.85 -4.91 -0.46
N THR A 54 -1.62 -5.41 -0.47
CA THR A 54 -1.02 -6.06 0.70
C THR A 54 0.17 -5.24 1.18
N LEU A 55 0.14 -4.81 2.42
CA LEU A 55 1.25 -4.15 3.09
C LEU A 55 1.89 -5.15 4.05
N GLN A 56 3.16 -5.45 3.85
CA GLN A 56 3.92 -6.37 4.69
C GLN A 56 5.24 -5.73 5.12
N VAL A 57 5.83 -6.23 6.20
CA VAL A 57 7.14 -5.78 6.67
C VAL A 57 8.22 -6.81 6.38
N SER A 58 9.44 -6.33 6.21
CA SER A 58 10.63 -7.13 6.01
C SER A 58 11.79 -6.56 6.82
N ASP A 59 12.76 -7.41 7.15
CA ASP A 59 14.01 -7.03 7.82
C ASP A 59 15.01 -6.30 6.91
N THR A 60 14.63 -6.02 5.66
CA THR A 60 15.46 -5.26 4.71
C THR A 60 15.25 -3.76 4.88
N GLU A 61 16.30 -2.98 4.60
CA GLU A 61 16.26 -1.50 4.58
C GLU A 61 15.63 -0.93 3.29
N GLU A 62 15.23 -1.80 2.36
CA GLU A 62 14.71 -1.41 1.05
C GLU A 62 13.19 -1.50 1.00
N LEU A 63 12.55 -0.41 0.55
CA LEU A 63 11.17 -0.41 0.09
C LEU A 63 11.07 -1.16 -1.23
N LEU A 64 10.13 -2.10 -1.33
CA LEU A 64 9.79 -2.79 -2.57
C LEU A 64 8.29 -2.70 -2.81
N VAL A 65 7.90 -2.26 -4.01
CA VAL A 65 6.51 -2.33 -4.50
C VAL A 65 6.48 -3.25 -5.71
N GLU A 66 5.70 -4.33 -5.62
CA GLU A 66 5.47 -5.29 -6.69
C GLU A 66 4.05 -5.11 -7.23
N TYR A 67 3.92 -4.95 -8.54
CA TYR A 67 2.64 -4.67 -9.18
C TYR A 67 2.61 -5.24 -10.60
N SER A 68 1.42 -5.36 -11.18
CA SER A 68 1.25 -5.73 -12.58
C SER A 68 0.89 -4.49 -13.39
N ASP A 69 1.60 -4.25 -14.49
CA ASP A 69 1.37 -3.10 -15.36
C ASP A 69 1.28 -3.53 -16.83
N SER A 70 0.74 -2.68 -17.68
CA SER A 70 0.71 -2.93 -19.11
C SER A 70 2.08 -2.71 -19.74
N PRO A 71 2.54 -3.60 -20.65
CA PRO A 71 3.80 -3.41 -21.34
C PRO A 71 3.82 -2.22 -22.30
N THR A 72 2.64 -1.68 -22.64
CA THR A 72 2.50 -0.61 -23.63
C THR A 72 2.11 0.75 -23.03
N GLN A 73 1.57 0.76 -21.82
CA GLN A 73 1.10 1.97 -21.17
C GLN A 73 1.19 1.81 -19.65
N SER A 74 1.94 2.66 -18.97
CA SER A 74 1.98 2.63 -17.50
C SER A 74 0.67 3.14 -16.91
N TRP A 75 0.10 2.34 -16.02
CA TRP A 75 -1.12 2.68 -15.28
C TRP A 75 -0.84 3.23 -13.90
N TYR A 76 0.35 2.93 -13.39
CA TYR A 76 0.77 3.37 -12.07
C TYR A 76 1.78 4.50 -12.15
N ASN A 77 1.57 5.49 -11.32
CA ASN A 77 2.59 6.47 -10.95
C ASN A 77 3.04 6.16 -9.52
N ILE A 78 4.29 5.68 -9.38
CA ILE A 78 4.88 5.31 -8.09
C ILE A 78 6.12 6.13 -7.90
N ASP A 79 6.17 6.93 -6.84
CA ASP A 79 7.34 7.72 -6.48
C ASP A 79 7.50 7.84 -4.96
N VAL A 80 8.71 8.23 -4.53
CA VAL A 80 9.01 8.65 -3.17
C VAL A 80 9.41 10.12 -3.20
N ALA A 81 8.64 10.94 -2.51
CA ALA A 81 8.90 12.37 -2.42
C ALA A 81 8.63 12.87 -1.00
N ASP A 82 9.54 13.66 -0.46
CA ASP A 82 9.42 14.28 0.86
C ASP A 82 9.09 13.28 1.99
N GLY A 83 9.65 12.05 1.93
CA GLY A 83 9.42 10.99 2.91
C GLY A 83 8.08 10.27 2.77
N THR A 84 7.37 10.47 1.66
CA THR A 84 6.10 9.82 1.35
C THR A 84 6.25 8.91 0.14
N LEU A 85 5.89 7.61 0.29
CA LEU A 85 5.60 6.74 -0.84
C LEU A 85 4.23 7.11 -1.39
N LYS A 86 4.16 7.50 -2.66
CA LYS A 86 2.90 7.74 -3.37
C LYS A 86 2.69 6.67 -4.43
N ILE A 87 1.48 6.13 -4.46
CA ILE A 87 1.01 5.19 -5.48
C ILE A 87 -0.32 5.72 -6.00
N GLU A 88 -0.37 6.08 -7.27
CA GLU A 88 -1.56 6.53 -7.94
C GLU A 88 -1.80 5.67 -9.19
N LYS A 89 -2.96 5.03 -9.29
CA LYS A 89 -3.35 4.34 -10.51
C LYS A 89 -4.16 5.29 -11.39
N THR A 90 -3.62 5.59 -12.55
CA THR A 90 -4.18 6.59 -13.45
C THR A 90 -5.18 6.01 -14.45
N GLN A 91 -5.05 4.75 -14.82
CA GLN A 91 -5.89 4.06 -15.80
C GLN A 91 -5.82 2.54 -15.63
N GLY A 92 -6.71 1.84 -16.31
CA GLY A 92 -6.65 0.41 -16.52
C GLY A 92 -7.53 -0.39 -15.56
N THR A 93 -8.22 -1.36 -16.13
CA THR A 93 -8.84 -2.47 -15.41
C THR A 93 -8.06 -3.72 -15.77
N VAL A 94 -7.46 -4.35 -14.79
CA VAL A 94 -6.80 -5.65 -14.94
C VAL A 94 -7.86 -6.75 -14.79
N GLY A 95 -7.70 -7.86 -15.51
CA GLY A 95 -8.48 -9.08 -15.22
C GLY A 95 -8.28 -9.49 -13.75
N VAL A 96 -9.33 -9.93 -13.12
CA VAL A 96 -9.54 -10.00 -11.66
C VAL A 96 -8.48 -10.81 -10.89
N GLU A 97 -7.73 -11.72 -11.52
CA GLU A 97 -6.81 -12.62 -10.81
C GLU A 97 -5.38 -12.06 -10.60
N GLU A 98 -4.99 -11.00 -11.30
CA GLU A 98 -3.63 -10.45 -11.22
C GLU A 98 -3.56 -8.99 -10.71
N ASN A 99 -4.67 -8.45 -10.26
CA ASN A 99 -4.79 -7.06 -9.86
C ASN A 99 -4.38 -6.87 -8.39
N SER A 100 -3.11 -7.10 -8.09
CA SER A 100 -2.59 -6.94 -6.74
C SER A 100 -1.30 -6.14 -6.72
N VAL A 101 -1.19 -5.26 -5.74
CA VAL A 101 0.04 -4.54 -5.38
C VAL A 101 0.50 -5.03 -4.02
N ILE A 102 1.76 -5.45 -3.93
CA ILE A 102 2.40 -5.84 -2.68
C ILE A 102 3.42 -4.77 -2.32
N ILE A 103 3.26 -4.16 -1.16
CA ILE A 103 4.17 -3.15 -0.61
C ILE A 103 4.94 -3.78 0.53
N THR A 104 6.22 -4.09 0.29
CA THR A 104 7.13 -4.61 1.32
C THR A 104 7.91 -3.44 1.91
N LEU A 105 7.71 -3.21 3.19
CA LEU A 105 8.20 -2.08 3.95
C LEU A 105 9.35 -2.50 4.88
N PRO A 106 10.39 -1.68 5.09
CA PRO A 106 11.30 -1.82 6.22
C PRO A 106 10.54 -1.89 7.55
N GLU A 107 11.00 -2.77 8.46
CA GLU A 107 10.36 -2.93 9.78
C GLU A 107 10.63 -1.69 10.65
N LYS A 108 9.66 -0.82 10.77
CA LYS A 108 9.67 0.38 11.62
C LYS A 108 8.26 0.90 11.88
N GLU A 109 8.14 1.91 12.74
CA GLU A 109 6.92 2.68 12.94
C GLU A 109 6.80 3.77 11.86
N TYR A 110 5.67 3.81 11.17
CA TYR A 110 5.32 4.83 10.19
C TYR A 110 4.44 5.91 10.82
N GLN A 111 4.51 7.14 10.32
CA GLN A 111 3.68 8.24 10.81
C GLN A 111 2.24 8.12 10.31
N SER A 112 2.07 7.76 9.04
CA SER A 112 0.74 7.54 8.47
C SER A 112 0.73 6.57 7.30
N ILE A 113 -0.36 5.82 7.20
CA ILE A 113 -0.71 4.97 6.06
C ILE A 113 -2.12 5.35 5.64
N ALA A 114 -2.25 5.89 4.43
CA ALA A 114 -3.52 6.27 3.83
C ALA A 114 -3.74 5.48 2.54
N ILE A 115 -4.86 4.77 2.43
CA ILE A 115 -5.23 3.98 1.24
C ILE A 115 -6.69 4.26 0.91
N GLU A 116 -6.93 4.66 -0.32
CA GLU A 116 -8.27 4.86 -0.88
C GLU A 116 -8.40 4.03 -2.15
N THR A 117 -9.37 3.12 -2.18
CA THR A 117 -9.70 2.30 -3.35
C THR A 117 -11.21 2.12 -3.47
N SER A 118 -11.72 2.09 -4.71
CA SER A 118 -13.15 1.80 -4.92
C SER A 118 -13.42 0.30 -4.92
N ASN A 119 -12.53 -0.52 -5.49
CA ASN A 119 -12.74 -1.96 -5.56
C ASN A 119 -11.43 -2.69 -5.28
N GLY A 120 -11.42 -3.51 -4.25
CA GLY A 120 -10.27 -4.34 -3.87
C GLY A 120 -10.05 -4.35 -2.37
N ASP A 121 -9.36 -5.37 -1.93
CA ASP A 121 -9.09 -5.61 -0.53
C ASP A 121 -7.81 -4.91 -0.07
N ILE A 122 -7.78 -4.54 1.20
CA ILE A 122 -6.57 -4.03 1.87
C ILE A 122 -6.18 -5.03 2.96
N THR A 123 -4.98 -5.58 2.84
CA THR A 123 -4.44 -6.54 3.82
C THR A 123 -3.19 -5.98 4.50
N PHE A 124 -3.16 -6.05 5.82
CA PHE A 124 -2.00 -5.68 6.63
C PHE A 124 -1.32 -6.91 7.23
N GLU A 125 0.00 -7.02 7.07
CA GLU A 125 0.82 -8.07 7.66
C GLU A 125 1.86 -7.46 8.62
N ASN A 126 1.49 -7.34 9.89
CA ASN A 126 2.33 -6.85 10.99
C ASN A 126 2.88 -5.43 10.80
N VAL A 127 2.20 -4.59 10.06
CA VAL A 127 2.62 -3.20 9.82
C VAL A 127 2.36 -2.36 11.07
N PHE A 128 3.28 -1.43 11.36
CA PHE A 128 3.17 -0.52 12.50
C PHE A 128 3.12 0.94 12.05
N SER A 129 2.06 1.66 12.40
CA SER A 129 1.88 3.08 12.09
C SER A 129 1.16 3.83 13.20
N ASP A 130 1.44 5.12 13.36
CA ASP A 130 0.67 5.98 14.24
C ASP A 130 -0.75 6.23 13.72
N LYS A 131 -0.90 6.31 12.40
CA LYS A 131 -2.20 6.59 11.78
C LYS A 131 -2.47 5.66 10.62
N TYR A 132 -3.63 5.05 10.64
CA TYR A 132 -4.20 4.30 9.52
C TYR A 132 -5.46 5.01 9.08
N LYS A 133 -5.57 5.34 7.79
CA LYS A 133 -6.77 5.87 7.18
C LYS A 133 -7.05 5.12 5.89
N CYS A 134 -8.00 4.19 5.94
CA CYS A 134 -8.37 3.39 4.78
C CYS A 134 -9.84 3.56 4.42
N SER A 135 -10.12 3.71 3.13
CA SER A 135 -11.46 3.79 2.59
C SER A 135 -11.60 2.84 1.41
N VAL A 136 -12.62 1.98 1.46
CA VAL A 136 -12.95 0.99 0.43
C VAL A 136 -14.43 1.08 0.12
N GLU A 137 -14.79 1.18 -1.18
CA GLU A 137 -16.21 1.11 -1.56
C GLU A 137 -16.68 -0.36 -1.63
N ASN A 138 -15.90 -1.25 -2.27
CA ASN A 138 -16.22 -2.67 -2.42
C ASN A 138 -14.97 -3.52 -2.17
N GLY A 139 -14.91 -4.19 -1.03
CA GLY A 139 -13.78 -5.02 -0.59
C GLY A 139 -13.60 -4.96 0.91
N ASP A 140 -12.69 -5.74 1.42
CA ASP A 140 -12.45 -5.94 2.83
C ASP A 140 -11.18 -5.21 3.31
N ILE A 141 -11.14 -4.83 4.58
CA ILE A 141 -9.91 -4.39 5.27
C ILE A 141 -9.57 -5.45 6.32
N THR A 142 -8.47 -6.17 6.09
CA THR A 142 -8.12 -7.32 6.92
C THR A 142 -6.66 -7.32 7.37
N GLY A 143 -6.34 -8.17 8.33
CA GLY A 143 -4.96 -8.50 8.68
C GLY A 143 -4.55 -8.23 10.11
N THR A 144 -3.25 -8.01 10.30
CA THR A 144 -2.65 -7.81 11.62
C THR A 144 -1.87 -6.50 11.65
N LEU A 145 -2.16 -5.66 12.65
CA LEU A 145 -1.40 -4.46 12.94
C LEU A 145 -0.42 -4.74 14.09
N ASN A 146 0.77 -4.18 13.99
CA ASN A 146 1.75 -4.30 15.07
C ASN A 146 1.42 -3.27 16.16
N GLY A 147 1.18 -3.74 17.37
CA GLY A 147 0.85 -2.90 18.52
C GLY A 147 -0.34 -3.45 19.31
N SER A 148 -1.00 -2.59 20.07
CA SER A 148 -2.17 -2.91 20.89
C SER A 148 -3.36 -2.08 20.46
N GLU A 149 -4.54 -2.70 20.36
CA GLU A 149 -5.81 -2.00 20.10
C GLU A 149 -6.03 -0.83 21.06
N ALA A 150 -5.65 -1.01 22.33
CA ALA A 150 -5.82 0.00 23.37
C ALA A 150 -4.99 1.29 23.17
N ASP A 151 -4.00 1.27 22.25
CA ASP A 151 -3.18 2.44 21.97
C ASP A 151 -3.85 3.40 20.98
N TYR A 152 -4.90 2.99 20.27
CA TYR A 152 -5.49 3.75 19.17
C TYR A 152 -6.86 4.35 19.51
N LEU A 153 -7.07 5.60 19.11
CA LEU A 153 -8.41 6.12 18.87
C LEU A 153 -8.95 5.44 17.61
N ILE A 154 -10.03 4.68 17.74
CA ILE A 154 -10.61 3.88 16.67
C ILE A 154 -11.91 4.51 16.21
N VAL A 155 -12.02 4.73 14.91
CA VAL A 155 -13.25 5.14 14.22
C VAL A 155 -13.43 4.22 13.02
N VAL A 156 -14.48 3.42 13.05
CA VAL A 156 -14.76 2.45 11.97
C VAL A 156 -16.20 2.60 11.49
N LYS A 157 -16.39 2.44 10.20
CA LYS A 157 -17.70 2.47 9.57
C LYS A 157 -17.78 1.37 8.52
N THR A 158 -18.83 0.55 8.61
CA THR A 158 -19.28 -0.33 7.53
C THR A 158 -20.73 0.01 7.21
N GLU A 159 -21.09 0.02 5.92
CA GLU A 159 -22.50 0.21 5.52
C GLU A 159 -23.19 -1.14 5.26
N ASN A 160 -22.53 -2.03 4.53
CA ASN A 160 -23.00 -3.38 4.22
C ASN A 160 -21.88 -4.38 4.54
N GLY A 161 -21.79 -4.81 5.80
CA GLY A 161 -20.79 -5.73 6.31
C GLY A 161 -20.61 -5.62 7.81
N ASP A 162 -19.68 -6.40 8.32
CA ASP A 162 -19.37 -6.48 9.75
C ASP A 162 -17.98 -5.91 10.08
N SER A 163 -17.78 -5.47 11.33
CA SER A 163 -16.47 -5.08 11.85
C SER A 163 -16.22 -5.73 13.20
N ASN A 164 -15.03 -6.31 13.36
CA ASN A 164 -14.58 -6.79 14.67
C ASN A 164 -14.01 -5.66 15.53
N LEU A 165 -13.62 -4.51 14.95
CA LEU A 165 -13.26 -3.30 15.66
C LEU A 165 -14.52 -2.51 16.06
N LYS A 166 -14.40 -1.72 17.13
CA LYS A 166 -15.46 -0.82 17.59
C LYS A 166 -14.91 0.57 17.85
N ASP A 167 -15.74 1.56 17.55
CA ASP A 167 -15.44 2.94 17.92
C ASP A 167 -15.14 3.05 19.41
N ASN A 168 -14.13 3.84 19.72
CA ASN A 168 -13.82 4.19 21.10
C ASN A 168 -13.63 5.71 21.24
N VAL A 169 -13.47 6.18 22.46
CA VAL A 169 -13.37 7.61 22.81
C VAL A 169 -12.14 7.89 23.68
N ILE A 170 -11.03 7.26 23.39
CA ILE A 170 -9.78 7.49 24.14
C ILE A 170 -9.05 8.72 23.60
N GLU A 171 -8.29 9.38 24.46
CA GLU A 171 -7.32 10.40 24.04
C GLU A 171 -6.04 9.69 23.60
N SER A 172 -5.76 9.70 22.30
CA SER A 172 -4.54 9.13 21.73
C SER A 172 -4.05 9.95 20.55
N SER A 173 -2.73 10.01 20.37
CA SER A 173 -2.11 10.53 19.15
C SER A 173 -2.16 9.50 18.00
N LYS A 174 -2.36 8.22 18.35
CA LYS A 174 -2.51 7.12 17.38
C LYS A 174 -3.98 6.96 16.98
N ARG A 175 -4.22 6.70 15.69
CA ARG A 175 -5.58 6.66 15.17
C ARG A 175 -5.74 5.59 14.10
N ILE A 176 -6.84 4.87 14.19
CA ILE A 176 -7.37 4.01 13.12
C ILE A 176 -8.68 4.62 12.62
N GLU A 177 -8.77 4.86 11.32
CA GLU A 177 -9.96 5.34 10.64
C GLU A 177 -10.20 4.47 9.41
N PHE A 178 -11.12 3.50 9.53
CA PHE A 178 -11.49 2.60 8.45
C PHE A 178 -12.94 2.81 8.04
N ASN A 179 -13.15 2.94 6.73
CA ASN A 179 -14.47 3.10 6.14
C ASN A 179 -14.63 2.09 5.00
N VAL A 180 -15.63 1.23 5.10
CA VAL A 180 -15.98 0.25 4.08
C VAL A 180 -17.46 0.41 3.75
N GLU A 181 -17.80 0.57 2.46
CA GLU A 181 -19.22 0.63 2.08
C GLU A 181 -19.81 -0.78 1.94
N ASN A 182 -19.14 -1.68 1.20
CA ASN A 182 -19.57 -3.05 0.97
C ASN A 182 -18.40 -4.01 1.22
N GLY A 183 -18.38 -4.63 2.40
CA GLY A 183 -17.35 -5.56 2.86
C GLY A 183 -17.12 -5.48 4.35
N ASP A 184 -16.18 -6.26 4.82
CA ASP A 184 -15.90 -6.46 6.24
C ASP A 184 -14.59 -5.78 6.69
N ILE A 185 -14.51 -5.50 7.99
CA ILE A 185 -13.27 -5.08 8.64
C ILE A 185 -12.91 -6.15 9.68
N ASP A 186 -11.79 -6.87 9.44
CA ASP A 186 -11.30 -7.91 10.34
C ASP A 186 -9.82 -7.70 10.67
N ILE A 187 -9.54 -7.02 11.78
CA ILE A 187 -8.20 -6.62 12.20
C ILE A 187 -7.83 -7.27 13.53
N SER A 188 -6.65 -7.86 13.56
CA SER A 188 -5.99 -8.36 14.75
C SER A 188 -4.81 -7.46 15.14
N PHE A 189 -4.37 -7.55 16.40
CA PHE A 189 -3.20 -6.85 16.92
C PHE A 189 -2.18 -7.85 17.47
N THR A 190 -0.89 -7.50 17.41
CA THR A 190 0.20 -8.39 17.90
C THR A 190 0.36 -8.39 19.42
N LYS A 191 -0.29 -7.47 20.15
CA LYS A 191 -0.20 -7.31 21.62
C LYS A 191 -1.56 -7.22 22.28
#